data_785cba967584a38f120a21c1337f9946
#
_entry.id   785cba967584a38f120a21c1337f9946
#
_cell.length_a   1.000
_cell.length_b   1.000
_cell.length_c   1.000
_cell.angle_alpha   90.00
_cell.angle_beta   90.00
_cell.angle_gamma   90.00
#
_symmetry.space_group_name_H-M   'P 1'
#
loop_
_entity.id
_entity.type
_entity.pdbx_description
1 polymer ?
#
loop_
_entity_poly.entity_id
_entity_poly.type
_entity_poly.pdbx_seq_one_letter_code
_entity_poly.pdbx_strand_id
1 'polypeptide(L)'
;IKENWNCLLMANDFLLDMQSESGAFIWNIDEDGEYDIDFLLTGNSSIVKSLECSIFLADEMGESSHKDKWHEIYQSAKKCVQAPKNNFDLKANRSNFSMDAYYPILSGALSAEQEAMYVEKTMQKFYVDGLGVKCVAEEPWVTVAETCEFCIALVKAGHRERAIKILQEVKAISDDEQIP
;
A
#
# COMPACT_ATOMS: atom_id res chain seq x y z
N ILE A 1 -10.14 -17.11 -13.25
CA ILE A 1 -10.52 -15.69 -13.49
C ILE A 1 -11.99 -15.62 -13.87
N LYS A 2 -12.44 -16.33 -14.92
CA LYS A 2 -13.84 -16.24 -15.42
C LYS A 2 -14.90 -16.48 -14.35
N GLU A 3 -14.71 -17.44 -13.47
CA GLU A 3 -15.65 -17.78 -12.40
C GLU A 3 -15.85 -16.63 -11.36
N ASN A 4 -14.82 -15.84 -11.14
CA ASN A 4 -14.82 -14.74 -10.16
C ASN A 4 -14.93 -13.35 -10.81
N TRP A 5 -15.17 -13.28 -12.14
CA TRP A 5 -15.23 -12.01 -12.85
C TRP A 5 -16.29 -11.06 -12.29
N ASN A 6 -17.49 -11.59 -12.02
CA ASN A 6 -18.57 -10.80 -11.43
C ASN A 6 -18.21 -10.24 -10.04
N CYS A 7 -17.48 -11.00 -9.22
CA CYS A 7 -17.00 -10.50 -7.93
C CYS A 7 -16.02 -9.33 -8.11
N LEU A 8 -15.13 -9.42 -9.10
CA LEU A 8 -14.20 -8.34 -9.44
C LEU A 8 -14.94 -7.08 -9.91
N LEU A 9 -15.97 -7.24 -10.75
CA LEU A 9 -16.80 -6.12 -11.21
C LEU A 9 -17.48 -5.43 -10.02
N MET A 10 -18.16 -6.20 -9.17
CA MET A 10 -18.84 -5.66 -7.97
C MET A 10 -17.88 -4.94 -7.03
N ALA A 11 -16.68 -5.50 -6.79
CA ALA A 11 -15.68 -4.89 -5.94
C ALA A 11 -15.16 -3.56 -6.53
N ASN A 12 -14.90 -3.50 -7.83
CA ASN A 12 -14.48 -2.25 -8.46
C ASN A 12 -15.61 -1.22 -8.54
N ASP A 13 -16.86 -1.63 -8.78
CA ASP A 13 -18.01 -0.71 -8.76
C ASP A 13 -18.20 -0.11 -7.35
N PHE A 14 -18.07 -0.92 -6.29
CA PHE A 14 -18.09 -0.41 -4.91
C PHE A 14 -16.96 0.61 -4.66
N LEU A 15 -15.74 0.34 -5.15
CA LEU A 15 -14.65 1.30 -5.02
C LEU A 15 -14.95 2.63 -5.73
N LEU A 16 -15.64 2.58 -6.87
CA LEU A 16 -16.03 3.79 -7.60
C LEU A 16 -16.96 4.70 -6.79
N ASP A 17 -17.91 4.12 -6.08
CA ASP A 17 -18.82 4.85 -5.22
C ASP A 17 -18.11 5.51 -4.03
N MET A 18 -16.91 5.01 -3.67
CA MET A 18 -16.07 5.53 -2.60
C MET A 18 -15.03 6.57 -3.07
N GLN A 19 -14.95 6.86 -4.36
CA GLN A 19 -13.99 7.82 -4.89
C GLN A 19 -14.48 9.25 -4.75
N SER A 20 -13.67 10.11 -4.14
CA SER A 20 -13.92 11.55 -4.03
C SER A 20 -13.59 12.30 -5.33
N GLU A 21 -14.03 13.55 -5.43
CA GLU A 21 -13.69 14.45 -6.55
C GLU A 21 -12.17 14.69 -6.69
N SER A 22 -11.40 14.56 -5.62
CA SER A 22 -9.93 14.66 -5.67
C SER A 22 -9.27 13.45 -6.32
N GLY A 23 -9.97 12.32 -6.42
CA GLY A 23 -9.47 11.04 -6.90
C GLY A 23 -9.00 10.11 -5.79
N ALA A 24 -8.97 10.55 -4.52
CA ALA A 24 -8.71 9.71 -3.38
C ALA A 24 -9.95 8.92 -2.97
N PHE A 25 -9.76 7.75 -2.35
CA PHE A 25 -10.84 6.89 -1.88
C PHE A 25 -11.08 7.08 -0.40
N ILE A 26 -12.34 7.19 -0.02
CA ILE A 26 -12.83 7.18 1.35
C ILE A 26 -12.52 5.80 1.95
N TRP A 27 -12.09 5.78 3.21
CA TRP A 27 -11.67 4.53 3.82
C TRP A 27 -12.76 3.87 4.67
N ASN A 28 -13.76 4.61 5.08
CA ASN A 28 -14.81 4.13 5.99
C ASN A 28 -16.17 4.79 5.72
N ILE A 29 -17.20 3.96 5.85
CA ILE A 29 -18.60 4.39 5.97
C ILE A 29 -19.05 3.88 7.33
N ASP A 30 -19.61 4.74 8.17
CA ASP A 30 -20.10 4.35 9.49
C ASP A 30 -21.44 3.60 9.41
N GLU A 31 -21.98 3.19 10.58
CA GLU A 31 -23.22 2.43 10.69
C GLU A 31 -24.49 3.22 10.29
N ASP A 32 -24.40 4.55 10.27
CA ASP A 32 -25.46 5.46 9.82
C ASP A 32 -25.37 5.76 8.32
N GLY A 33 -24.34 5.23 7.64
CA GLY A 33 -24.09 5.44 6.22
C GLY A 33 -23.36 6.75 5.91
N GLU A 34 -22.81 7.42 6.92
CA GLU A 34 -22.04 8.65 6.74
C GLU A 34 -20.58 8.33 6.38
N TYR A 35 -20.03 9.10 5.45
CA TYR A 35 -18.66 8.94 4.99
C TYR A 35 -17.66 9.58 5.94
N ASP A 36 -16.64 8.85 6.35
CA ASP A 36 -15.47 9.48 6.92
C ASP A 36 -14.70 10.22 5.82
N ILE A 37 -14.65 11.54 5.92
CA ILE A 37 -14.00 12.41 4.93
C ILE A 37 -12.48 12.43 5.05
N ASP A 38 -11.87 11.64 5.94
CA ASP A 38 -10.43 11.46 5.94
C ASP A 38 -10.03 10.34 4.96
N PHE A 39 -8.88 10.50 4.34
CA PHE A 39 -8.37 9.56 3.35
C PHE A 39 -7.05 8.99 3.85
N LEU A 40 -6.92 7.65 3.87
CA LEU A 40 -5.71 6.98 4.33
C LEU A 40 -4.75 6.70 3.18
N LEU A 41 -3.50 7.15 3.33
CA LEU A 41 -2.44 6.90 2.35
C LEU A 41 -2.21 5.39 2.12
N THR A 42 -2.20 4.59 3.20
CA THR A 42 -2.03 3.14 3.15
C THR A 42 -3.16 2.46 2.35
N GLY A 43 -4.42 2.78 2.67
CA GLY A 43 -5.59 2.23 1.97
C GLY A 43 -5.60 2.61 0.49
N ASN A 44 -5.36 3.87 0.18
CA ASN A 44 -5.30 4.36 -1.20
C ASN A 44 -4.13 3.74 -1.99
N SER A 45 -2.99 3.50 -1.36
CA SER A 45 -1.88 2.78 -1.98
C SER A 45 -2.27 1.35 -2.37
N SER A 46 -3.01 0.64 -1.50
CA SER A 46 -3.53 -0.69 -1.79
C SER A 46 -4.55 -0.68 -2.93
N ILE A 47 -5.45 0.31 -2.95
CA ILE A 47 -6.44 0.48 -4.02
C ILE A 47 -5.77 0.75 -5.37
N VAL A 48 -4.75 1.60 -5.42
CA VAL A 48 -3.96 1.83 -6.64
C VAL A 48 -3.39 0.51 -7.18
N LYS A 49 -2.82 -0.33 -6.31
CA LYS A 49 -2.32 -1.64 -6.72
C LYS A 49 -3.43 -2.59 -7.18
N SER A 50 -4.56 -2.59 -6.50
CA SER A 50 -5.72 -3.39 -6.86
C SER A 50 -6.27 -3.00 -8.26
N LEU A 51 -6.37 -1.69 -8.55
CA LEU A 51 -6.79 -1.19 -9.85
C LEU A 51 -5.81 -1.58 -10.97
N GLU A 52 -4.49 -1.52 -10.72
CA GLU A 52 -3.49 -2.00 -11.67
C GLU A 52 -3.72 -3.48 -12.03
N CYS A 53 -3.97 -4.31 -11.02
CA CYS A 53 -4.28 -5.73 -11.23
C CYS A 53 -5.62 -5.92 -11.97
N SER A 54 -6.64 -5.13 -11.65
CA SER A 54 -7.94 -5.18 -12.31
C SER A 54 -7.85 -4.81 -13.79
N ILE A 55 -7.06 -3.78 -14.13
CA ILE A 55 -6.78 -3.37 -15.52
C ILE A 55 -6.09 -4.50 -16.27
N PHE A 56 -5.08 -5.13 -15.68
CA PHE A 56 -4.39 -6.28 -16.27
C PHE A 56 -5.36 -7.44 -16.53
N LEU A 57 -6.22 -7.77 -15.56
CA LEU A 57 -7.21 -8.83 -15.71
C LEU A 57 -8.26 -8.50 -16.77
N ALA A 58 -8.71 -7.25 -16.89
CA ALA A 58 -9.64 -6.81 -17.93
C ALA A 58 -9.01 -6.96 -19.34
N ASP A 59 -7.73 -6.64 -19.46
CA ASP A 59 -6.97 -6.84 -20.72
C ASP A 59 -6.90 -8.32 -21.11
N GLU A 60 -6.53 -9.20 -20.19
CA GLU A 60 -6.49 -10.65 -20.40
C GLU A 60 -7.86 -11.28 -20.73
N MET A 61 -8.94 -10.63 -20.27
CA MET A 61 -10.31 -11.08 -20.53
C MET A 61 -10.91 -10.48 -21.82
N GLY A 62 -10.25 -9.50 -22.44
CA GLY A 62 -10.76 -8.77 -23.61
C GLY A 62 -11.86 -7.76 -23.26
N GLU A 63 -11.97 -7.33 -22.02
CA GLU A 63 -13.00 -6.44 -21.49
C GLU A 63 -12.57 -4.97 -21.58
N SER A 64 -12.44 -4.47 -22.81
CA SER A 64 -11.86 -3.14 -23.10
C SER A 64 -12.58 -1.99 -22.39
N SER A 65 -13.92 -2.03 -22.28
CA SER A 65 -14.70 -0.97 -21.64
C SER A 65 -14.39 -0.86 -20.14
N HIS A 66 -14.22 -1.99 -19.44
CA HIS A 66 -13.84 -2.02 -18.03
C HIS A 66 -12.38 -1.58 -17.85
N LYS A 67 -11.48 -2.03 -18.73
CA LYS A 67 -10.07 -1.60 -18.73
C LYS A 67 -9.95 -0.08 -18.81
N ASP A 68 -10.63 0.55 -19.78
CA ASP A 68 -10.55 2.01 -19.99
C ASP A 68 -11.10 2.77 -18.77
N LYS A 69 -12.29 2.37 -18.27
CA LYS A 69 -12.91 2.95 -17.07
C LYS A 69 -11.97 2.87 -15.85
N TRP A 70 -11.43 1.68 -15.58
CA TRP A 70 -10.54 1.49 -14.42
C TRP A 70 -9.19 2.20 -14.59
N HIS A 71 -8.72 2.37 -15.82
CA HIS A 71 -7.50 3.11 -16.10
C HIS A 71 -7.63 4.60 -15.75
N GLU A 72 -8.76 5.24 -16.06
CA GLU A 72 -9.01 6.63 -15.70
C GLU A 72 -8.99 6.81 -14.16
N ILE A 73 -9.66 5.92 -13.44
CA ILE A 73 -9.72 5.91 -11.98
C ILE A 73 -8.32 5.69 -11.38
N TYR A 74 -7.60 4.70 -11.89
CA TYR A 74 -6.22 4.43 -11.51
C TYR A 74 -5.33 5.66 -11.66
N GLN A 75 -5.43 6.39 -12.77
CA GLN A 75 -4.61 7.57 -13.02
C GLN A 75 -4.89 8.71 -12.01
N SER A 76 -6.14 8.92 -11.63
CA SER A 76 -6.49 9.94 -10.63
C SER A 76 -6.00 9.53 -9.23
N ALA A 77 -6.24 8.29 -8.82
CA ALA A 77 -5.77 7.75 -7.54
C ALA A 77 -4.23 7.76 -7.43
N LYS A 78 -3.54 7.37 -8.50
CA LYS A 78 -2.09 7.41 -8.59
C LYS A 78 -1.53 8.82 -8.34
N LYS A 79 -2.14 9.84 -8.94
CA LYS A 79 -1.74 11.25 -8.71
C LYS A 79 -1.88 11.66 -7.24
N CYS A 80 -2.94 11.20 -6.56
CA CYS A 80 -3.11 11.45 -5.13
C CYS A 80 -1.98 10.83 -4.30
N VAL A 81 -1.62 9.57 -4.57
CA VAL A 81 -0.52 8.88 -3.88
C VAL A 81 0.84 9.54 -4.15
N GLN A 82 1.05 10.10 -5.35
CA GLN A 82 2.27 10.84 -5.69
C GLN A 82 2.39 12.20 -4.99
N ALA A 83 1.25 12.78 -4.53
CA ALA A 83 1.20 14.06 -3.82
C ALA A 83 0.49 13.92 -2.45
N PRO A 84 1.00 13.08 -1.53
CA PRO A 84 0.24 12.63 -0.36
C PRO A 84 -0.09 13.75 0.63
N LYS A 85 0.77 14.76 0.78
CA LYS A 85 0.59 15.84 1.76
C LYS A 85 -0.72 16.64 1.59
N ASN A 86 -1.27 16.65 0.40
CA ASN A 86 -2.47 17.43 0.08
C ASN A 86 -3.73 16.56 0.01
N ASN A 87 -3.58 15.24 0.08
CA ASN A 87 -4.66 14.31 -0.22
C ASN A 87 -4.98 13.33 0.92
N PHE A 88 -4.05 13.09 1.86
CA PHE A 88 -4.20 12.03 2.86
C PHE A 88 -3.89 12.51 4.27
N ASP A 89 -4.50 11.85 5.24
CA ASP A 89 -4.22 12.00 6.68
C ASP A 89 -4.33 13.46 7.13
N LEU A 90 -5.32 14.18 6.61
CA LEU A 90 -5.48 15.60 6.82
C LEU A 90 -6.03 15.93 8.22
N LYS A 91 -6.74 15.00 8.84
CA LYS A 91 -7.31 15.15 10.19
C LYS A 91 -6.37 14.64 11.28
N ALA A 92 -5.60 13.59 11.02
CA ALA A 92 -4.72 12.97 11.99
C ALA A 92 -3.33 12.71 11.41
N ASN A 93 -2.28 13.02 12.19
CA ASN A 93 -0.92 12.71 11.79
C ASN A 93 -0.66 11.20 11.97
N ARG A 94 -0.51 10.49 10.87
CA ARG A 94 -0.22 9.05 10.83
C ARG A 94 1.25 8.73 10.54
N SER A 95 2.13 9.71 10.54
CA SER A 95 3.55 9.54 10.19
C SER A 95 4.31 8.58 11.11
N ASN A 96 3.74 8.19 12.25
CA ASN A 96 4.29 7.21 13.19
C ASN A 96 3.92 5.74 12.87
N PHE A 97 3.12 5.47 11.85
CA PHE A 97 2.83 4.12 11.37
C PHE A 97 3.76 3.76 10.19
N SER A 98 4.40 2.58 10.27
CA SER A 98 5.37 2.15 9.27
C SER A 98 4.75 1.90 7.91
N MET A 99 3.51 1.40 7.87
CA MET A 99 2.78 1.14 6.63
C MET A 99 2.65 2.41 5.77
N ASP A 100 2.43 3.59 6.38
CA ASP A 100 2.37 4.86 5.64
C ASP A 100 3.74 5.27 5.05
N ALA A 101 4.81 4.61 5.48
CA ALA A 101 6.15 4.83 4.95
C ALA A 101 6.55 3.86 3.82
N TYR A 102 5.94 2.67 3.67
CA TYR A 102 6.33 1.73 2.62
C TYR A 102 5.20 1.28 1.68
N TYR A 103 3.93 1.40 2.05
CA TYR A 103 2.81 1.07 1.16
C TYR A 103 2.78 1.88 -0.14
N PRO A 104 3.14 3.19 -0.14
CA PRO A 104 3.28 3.93 -1.39
C PRO A 104 4.26 3.29 -2.38
N ILE A 105 5.34 2.65 -1.91
CA ILE A 105 6.26 1.88 -2.76
C ILE A 105 5.54 0.66 -3.33
N LEU A 106 4.80 -0.08 -2.50
CA LEU A 106 4.06 -1.28 -2.92
C LEU A 106 2.99 -0.97 -3.96
N SER A 107 2.39 0.22 -3.93
CA SER A 107 1.41 0.66 -4.91
C SER A 107 1.94 0.68 -6.35
N GLY A 108 3.23 0.96 -6.55
CA GLY A 108 3.84 1.19 -7.85
C GLY A 108 3.51 2.56 -8.46
N ALA A 109 2.96 3.46 -7.65
CA ALA A 109 2.59 4.80 -8.11
C ALA A 109 3.78 5.76 -8.19
N LEU A 110 4.81 5.54 -7.38
CA LEU A 110 5.90 6.48 -7.13
C LEU A 110 6.92 6.56 -8.27
N SER A 111 7.61 7.70 -8.37
CA SER A 111 8.85 7.80 -9.15
C SER A 111 10.02 7.15 -8.38
N ALA A 112 11.11 6.86 -9.08
CA ALA A 112 12.31 6.29 -8.47
C ALA A 112 12.87 7.16 -7.32
N GLU A 113 12.83 8.49 -7.46
CA GLU A 113 13.25 9.42 -6.42
C GLU A 113 12.33 9.37 -5.20
N GLN A 114 11.03 9.26 -5.43
CA GLN A 114 10.05 9.11 -4.35
C GLN A 114 10.22 7.75 -3.65
N GLU A 115 10.41 6.66 -4.39
CA GLU A 115 10.69 5.34 -3.81
C GLU A 115 11.92 5.37 -2.91
N ALA A 116 13.03 5.95 -3.38
CA ALA A 116 14.25 6.10 -2.59
C ALA A 116 14.01 6.89 -1.30
N MET A 117 13.27 8.00 -1.36
CA MET A 117 12.90 8.80 -0.19
C MET A 117 12.08 7.99 0.82
N TYR A 118 11.10 7.21 0.36
CA TYR A 118 10.26 6.38 1.23
C TYR A 118 11.04 5.20 1.83
N VAL A 119 11.97 4.59 1.08
CA VAL A 119 12.89 3.56 1.60
C VAL A 119 13.73 4.13 2.74
N GLU A 120 14.38 5.28 2.54
CA GLU A 120 15.21 5.90 3.56
C GLU A 120 14.38 6.33 4.79
N LYS A 121 13.19 6.89 4.60
CA LYS A 121 12.26 7.21 5.69
C LYS A 121 11.93 5.97 6.53
N THR A 122 11.64 4.84 5.89
CA THR A 122 11.33 3.59 6.61
C THR A 122 12.54 3.07 7.35
N MET A 123 13.71 3.04 6.72
CA MET A 123 14.95 2.60 7.35
C MET A 123 15.34 3.44 8.56
N GLN A 124 15.20 4.76 8.48
CA GLN A 124 15.60 5.66 9.56
C GLN A 124 14.64 5.65 10.75
N LYS A 125 13.34 5.48 10.48
CA LYS A 125 12.32 5.67 11.52
C LYS A 125 11.82 4.36 12.12
N PHE A 126 11.78 3.29 11.33
CA PHE A 126 11.07 2.07 11.72
C PHE A 126 11.96 0.82 11.76
N TYR A 127 13.04 0.77 10.99
CA TYR A 127 13.92 -0.40 11.00
C TYR A 127 14.79 -0.44 12.25
N VAL A 128 14.85 -1.61 12.87
CA VAL A 128 15.73 -1.94 14.01
C VAL A 128 16.69 -3.02 13.54
N ASP A 129 17.99 -2.71 13.55
CA ASP A 129 19.04 -3.61 13.07
C ASP A 129 19.00 -4.94 13.82
N GLY A 130 19.04 -6.04 13.07
CA GLY A 130 18.97 -7.38 13.60
C GLY A 130 17.57 -7.86 14.05
N LEU A 131 16.54 -7.00 14.05
CA LEU A 131 15.20 -7.36 14.53
C LEU A 131 14.12 -7.24 13.43
N GLY A 132 14.18 -6.19 12.59
CA GLY A 132 13.17 -5.95 11.56
C GLY A 132 12.50 -4.57 11.66
N VAL A 133 11.24 -4.47 11.26
CA VAL A 133 10.49 -3.21 11.15
C VAL A 133 9.45 -3.10 12.26
N LYS A 134 9.44 -1.93 12.94
CA LYS A 134 8.41 -1.58 13.90
C LYS A 134 7.09 -1.28 13.21
N CYS A 135 5.97 -1.67 13.83
CA CYS A 135 4.64 -1.25 13.40
C CYS A 135 4.42 0.24 13.65
N VAL A 136 4.77 0.71 14.86
CA VAL A 136 4.63 2.10 15.31
C VAL A 136 6.00 2.60 15.82
N ALA A 137 6.39 3.81 15.42
CA ALA A 137 7.75 4.32 15.70
C ALA A 137 8.08 4.42 17.18
N GLU A 138 7.13 4.89 17.99
CA GLU A 138 7.29 5.11 19.43
C GLU A 138 7.17 3.83 20.26
N GLU A 139 6.65 2.75 19.66
CA GLU A 139 6.44 1.48 20.33
C GLU A 139 7.57 0.48 20.04
N PRO A 140 7.89 -0.43 20.97
CA PRO A 140 8.96 -1.40 20.77
C PRO A 140 8.57 -2.57 19.83
N TRP A 141 7.37 -2.58 19.32
CA TRP A 141 6.80 -3.72 18.56
C TRP A 141 7.41 -3.83 17.17
N VAL A 142 8.35 -4.74 17.03
CA VAL A 142 8.82 -5.23 15.73
C VAL A 142 7.97 -6.41 15.35
N THR A 143 7.47 -6.44 14.12
CA THR A 143 6.59 -7.50 13.65
C THR A 143 7.14 -8.16 12.39
N VAL A 144 6.87 -9.46 12.25
CA VAL A 144 7.26 -10.22 11.07
C VAL A 144 6.47 -9.73 9.84
N ALA A 145 5.19 -9.38 10.01
CA ALA A 145 4.33 -8.94 8.92
C ALA A 145 4.86 -7.66 8.26
N GLU A 146 5.03 -6.57 9.02
CA GLU A 146 5.55 -5.31 8.51
C GLU A 146 6.97 -5.45 7.95
N THR A 147 7.79 -6.31 8.56
CA THR A 147 9.14 -6.59 8.07
C THR A 147 9.11 -7.27 6.71
N CYS A 148 8.26 -8.30 6.51
CA CYS A 148 8.10 -8.97 5.23
C CYS A 148 7.53 -8.04 4.15
N GLU A 149 6.53 -7.23 4.47
CA GLU A 149 5.96 -6.25 3.55
C GLU A 149 6.99 -5.21 3.12
N PHE A 150 7.79 -4.70 4.08
CA PHE A 150 8.88 -3.79 3.74
C PHE A 150 9.96 -4.45 2.88
N CYS A 151 10.28 -5.74 3.11
CA CYS A 151 11.19 -6.47 2.24
C CYS A 151 10.66 -6.57 0.80
N ILE A 152 9.35 -6.76 0.61
CA ILE A 152 8.73 -6.73 -0.72
C ILE A 152 8.88 -5.32 -1.33
N ALA A 153 8.65 -4.26 -0.55
CA ALA A 153 8.84 -2.89 -0.99
C ALA A 153 10.30 -2.61 -1.40
N LEU A 154 11.27 -3.10 -0.62
CA LEU A 154 12.70 -3.00 -0.95
C LEU A 154 13.04 -3.68 -2.26
N VAL A 155 12.54 -4.90 -2.50
CA VAL A 155 12.77 -5.61 -3.77
C VAL A 155 12.19 -4.83 -4.94
N LYS A 156 10.99 -4.26 -4.76
CA LYS A 156 10.34 -3.46 -5.79
C LYS A 156 11.12 -2.18 -6.11
N ALA A 157 11.68 -1.52 -5.10
CA ALA A 157 12.55 -0.35 -5.24
C ALA A 157 14.00 -0.68 -5.67
N GLY A 158 14.31 -1.94 -6.01
CA GLY A 158 15.64 -2.36 -6.49
C GLY A 158 16.66 -2.70 -5.40
N HIS A 159 16.28 -2.70 -4.12
CA HIS A 159 17.17 -2.96 -2.98
C HIS A 159 17.14 -4.44 -2.52
N ARG A 160 17.25 -5.38 -3.46
CA ARG A 160 17.12 -6.83 -3.20
C ARG A 160 18.08 -7.35 -2.12
N GLU A 161 19.33 -6.93 -2.15
CA GLU A 161 20.33 -7.40 -1.18
C GLU A 161 19.97 -6.98 0.26
N ARG A 162 19.49 -5.73 0.43
CA ARG A 162 19.02 -5.23 1.72
C ARG A 162 17.80 -6.03 2.21
N ALA A 163 16.86 -6.35 1.33
CA ALA A 163 15.71 -7.18 1.68
C ALA A 163 16.12 -8.59 2.15
N ILE A 164 17.06 -9.23 1.44
CA ILE A 164 17.57 -10.56 1.82
C ILE A 164 18.26 -10.51 3.19
N LYS A 165 19.08 -9.48 3.46
CA LYS A 165 19.72 -9.31 4.77
C LYS A 165 18.68 -9.25 5.89
N ILE A 166 17.66 -8.39 5.76
CA ILE A 166 16.60 -8.22 6.77
C ILE A 166 15.82 -9.51 6.98
N LEU A 167 15.46 -10.24 5.92
CA LEU A 167 14.79 -11.54 6.04
C LEU A 167 15.63 -12.59 6.75
N GLN A 168 16.95 -12.59 6.55
CA GLN A 168 17.86 -13.49 7.25
C GLN A 168 17.95 -13.18 8.75
N GLU A 169 17.91 -11.90 9.12
CA GLU A 169 17.87 -11.44 10.52
C GLU A 169 16.61 -11.96 11.23
N VAL A 170 15.44 -11.76 10.62
CA VAL A 170 14.15 -12.25 11.16
C VAL A 170 14.13 -13.76 11.28
N LYS A 171 14.64 -14.47 10.27
CA LYS A 171 14.73 -15.92 10.30
C LYS A 171 15.63 -16.42 11.44
N ALA A 172 16.77 -15.78 11.68
CA ALA A 172 17.66 -16.16 12.77
C ALA A 172 16.98 -16.07 14.14
N ILE A 173 16.16 -15.04 14.38
CA ILE A 173 15.37 -14.91 15.61
C ILE A 173 14.36 -16.05 15.75
N SER A 174 13.63 -16.36 14.66
CA SER A 174 12.63 -17.44 14.67
C SER A 174 13.26 -18.81 14.94
N ASP A 175 14.45 -19.08 14.35
CA ASP A 175 15.18 -20.33 14.53
C ASP A 175 15.69 -20.51 15.98
N ASP A 176 16.16 -19.41 16.62
CA ASP A 176 16.67 -19.42 17.99
C ASP A 176 15.56 -19.58 19.03
N GLU A 177 14.37 -18.99 18.79
CA GLU A 177 13.25 -19.01 19.73
C GLU A 177 12.26 -20.16 19.46
N GLN A 178 12.50 -21.00 18.46
CA GLN A 178 11.60 -22.08 18.03
C GLN A 178 10.17 -21.58 17.71
N ILE A 179 10.05 -20.34 17.26
CA ILE A 179 8.78 -19.75 16.83
C ILE A 179 8.55 -20.19 15.37
N PRO A 180 7.38 -20.77 15.06
CA PRO A 180 7.08 -21.26 13.71
C PRO A 180 7.00 -20.18 12.65
#